data_d91411e26eacb546a01316669e18ee32
#
_entry.id   d91411e26eacb546a01316669e18ee32
#
_cell.length_a   1.000
_cell.length_b   1.000
_cell.length_c   1.000
_cell.angle_alpha   90.00
_cell.angle_beta   90.00
_cell.angle_gamma   90.00
#
_symmetry.space_group_name_H-M   'P 1'
#
loop_
_entity.id
_entity.type
_entity.pdbx_description
1 polymer ?
#
loop_
_entity_poly.entity_id
_entity_poly.type
_entity_poly.pdbx_seq_one_letter_code
_entity_poly.pdbx_strand_id
1 'polypeptide(L)'
;MALVKRRLTLLAALVSAIALVASGCGSSDESSSSSSDTSPTAEWANSLCTVLVTWTSAMSSIGGSLTSSGLSKEGLTSAADDVKSANEDLVAGLSGLGKPDTEAGQEAKNSLDQLSEDLKTDTQKIQDAVDGATGLSGVLSAVPVVTATLTTMGSQLSSTFQGLEQLDAKGELKDAFEQSSACKDLVPPGS
;
A
#
# COMPACT_ATOMS: atom_id res chain seq x y z
N MET A 1 -36.35 -0.15 21.59
CA MET A 1 -35.35 0.54 22.42
C MET A 1 -34.94 -0.27 23.64
N ALA A 2 -34.51 -1.54 23.50
CA ALA A 2 -34.17 -2.38 24.65
C ALA A 2 -33.10 -3.45 24.41
N LEU A 3 -32.22 -3.30 23.42
CA LEU A 3 -31.20 -4.32 23.08
C LEU A 3 -29.74 -3.83 23.02
N VAL A 4 -29.49 -2.54 23.34
CA VAL A 4 -28.12 -1.95 23.29
C VAL A 4 -27.42 -1.91 24.66
N LYS A 5 -28.10 -2.25 25.75
CA LYS A 5 -27.56 -2.11 27.13
C LYS A 5 -26.89 -3.34 27.73
N ARG A 6 -26.61 -4.41 26.95
CA ARG A 6 -26.15 -5.68 27.55
C ARG A 6 -24.75 -6.13 27.17
N ARG A 7 -23.89 -5.27 26.57
CA ARG A 7 -22.50 -5.62 26.19
C ARG A 7 -21.40 -4.76 26.82
N LEU A 8 -21.67 -4.09 27.94
CA LEU A 8 -20.70 -3.18 28.56
C LEU A 8 -20.26 -3.61 29.98
N THR A 9 -20.28 -4.86 30.32
CA THR A 9 -19.88 -5.34 31.65
C THR A 9 -19.12 -6.65 31.61
N LEU A 10 -17.96 -6.71 30.95
CA LEU A 10 -17.00 -7.83 31.11
C LEU A 10 -15.60 -7.45 30.60
N LEU A 11 -15.01 -6.36 31.17
CA LEU A 11 -13.59 -6.07 31.01
C LEU A 11 -13.07 -5.38 32.29
N ALA A 12 -13.11 -6.13 33.40
CA ALA A 12 -12.37 -5.76 34.61
C ALA A 12 -11.87 -7.05 35.25
N ALA A 13 -10.59 -7.22 35.28
CA ALA A 13 -9.79 -8.15 36.07
C ALA A 13 -8.84 -8.99 35.21
N LEU A 14 -7.61 -8.53 35.09
CA LEU A 14 -6.39 -9.34 35.12
C LEU A 14 -5.16 -8.41 35.10
N VAL A 15 -4.97 -7.74 36.22
CA VAL A 15 -3.67 -7.17 36.60
C VAL A 15 -3.21 -8.00 37.80
N SER A 16 -2.15 -8.77 37.64
CA SER A 16 -1.20 -9.15 38.73
C SER A 16 -0.25 -10.23 38.23
N ALA A 17 0.98 -9.93 38.24
CA ALA A 17 2.14 -10.71 38.67
C ALA A 17 3.34 -10.49 37.76
N ILE A 18 4.07 -9.41 38.02
CA ILE A 18 5.48 -9.27 37.59
C ILE A 18 6.29 -9.83 38.76
N ALA A 19 6.82 -11.02 38.61
CA ALA A 19 7.85 -11.56 39.50
C ALA A 19 9.22 -11.26 38.91
N LEU A 20 9.96 -10.38 39.61
CA LEU A 20 11.40 -10.14 39.48
C LEU A 20 12.15 -11.43 39.84
N VAL A 21 12.94 -11.96 38.93
CA VAL A 21 14.03 -12.89 39.25
C VAL A 21 15.31 -12.29 38.69
N ALA A 22 16.09 -11.70 39.58
CA ALA A 22 17.47 -11.35 39.35
C ALA A 22 18.36 -12.56 39.72
N SER A 23 19.49 -12.67 39.04
CA SER A 23 20.71 -13.43 39.37
C SER A 23 20.88 -14.78 38.70
N GLY A 24 21.95 -14.86 37.88
CA GLY A 24 22.55 -16.11 37.43
C GLY A 24 23.53 -15.90 36.30
N CYS A 25 24.77 -15.42 36.62
CA CYS A 25 25.91 -15.66 35.71
C CYS A 25 26.27 -17.13 35.73
N GLY A 26 26.43 -17.75 34.56
CA GLY A 26 27.00 -19.11 34.45
C GLY A 26 26.85 -19.68 33.06
N SER A 27 27.95 -19.65 32.29
CA SER A 27 28.43 -20.65 31.31
C SER A 27 27.50 -21.14 30.19
N SER A 28 27.89 -20.80 28.97
CA SER A 28 27.97 -21.65 27.77
C SER A 28 26.87 -22.71 27.60
N ASP A 29 25.81 -22.33 26.87
CA ASP A 29 25.10 -23.21 25.95
C ASP A 29 24.63 -22.35 24.80
N GLU A 30 25.10 -22.70 23.61
CA GLU A 30 24.65 -22.13 22.33
C GLU A 30 23.16 -22.46 22.12
N SER A 31 22.29 -21.70 22.74
CA SER A 31 20.92 -21.60 22.27
C SER A 31 20.95 -20.62 21.12
N SER A 32 21.05 -21.12 19.91
CA SER A 32 20.76 -20.43 18.67
C SER A 32 19.35 -19.85 18.78
N SER A 33 19.21 -18.68 19.39
CA SER A 33 18.11 -17.80 19.11
C SER A 33 18.26 -17.42 17.64
N SER A 34 17.49 -18.06 16.79
CA SER A 34 17.27 -17.62 15.42
C SER A 34 16.54 -16.29 15.52
N SER A 35 17.25 -15.23 15.86
CA SER A 35 16.94 -13.90 15.41
C SER A 35 17.04 -14.02 13.89
N SER A 36 15.92 -14.09 13.21
CA SER A 36 15.86 -13.85 11.78
C SER A 36 16.37 -12.41 11.63
N ASP A 37 17.68 -12.25 11.44
CA ASP A 37 18.26 -10.98 11.04
C ASP A 37 17.71 -10.67 9.63
N THR A 38 16.50 -10.08 9.61
CA THR A 38 15.91 -9.59 8.37
C THR A 38 16.84 -8.49 7.87
N SER A 39 17.38 -8.66 6.66
CA SER A 39 18.28 -7.65 6.12
C SER A 39 17.55 -6.32 5.94
N PRO A 40 18.24 -5.17 6.06
CA PRO A 40 17.63 -3.85 5.82
C PRO A 40 16.92 -3.76 4.48
N THR A 41 17.44 -4.43 3.45
CA THR A 41 16.83 -4.52 2.12
C THR A 41 15.51 -5.31 2.15
N ALA A 42 15.44 -6.40 2.91
CA ALA A 42 14.22 -7.18 3.07
C ALA A 42 13.15 -6.43 3.87
N GLU A 43 13.52 -5.65 4.88
CA GLU A 43 12.61 -4.77 5.61
C GLU A 43 12.07 -3.66 4.70
N TRP A 44 12.93 -3.06 3.90
CA TRP A 44 12.54 -2.07 2.89
C TRP A 44 11.55 -2.66 1.87
N ALA A 45 11.85 -3.84 1.32
CA ALA A 45 10.98 -4.52 0.37
C ALA A 45 9.60 -4.85 0.97
N ASN A 46 9.59 -5.36 2.21
CA ASN A 46 8.34 -5.66 2.89
C ASN A 46 7.49 -4.40 3.15
N SER A 47 8.15 -3.30 3.52
CA SER A 47 7.48 -2.02 3.74
C SER A 47 6.92 -1.45 2.44
N LEU A 48 7.70 -1.49 1.33
CA LEU A 48 7.24 -1.10 0.00
C LEU A 48 6.00 -1.90 -0.40
N CYS A 49 6.07 -3.23 -0.34
CA CYS A 49 4.95 -4.07 -0.73
C CYS A 49 3.70 -3.84 0.15
N THR A 50 3.87 -3.59 1.44
CA THR A 50 2.75 -3.25 2.33
C THR A 50 2.04 -1.97 1.88
N VAL A 51 2.78 -0.93 1.54
CA VAL A 51 2.24 0.34 1.02
C VAL A 51 1.50 0.10 -0.30
N LEU A 52 2.08 -0.69 -1.21
CA LEU A 52 1.49 -1.01 -2.51
C LEU A 52 0.22 -1.87 -2.39
N VAL A 53 0.19 -2.87 -1.50
CA VAL A 53 -1.00 -3.70 -1.23
C VAL A 53 -2.14 -2.85 -0.67
N THR A 54 -1.83 -1.94 0.25
CA THR A 54 -2.81 -1.02 0.82
C THR A 54 -3.45 -0.16 -0.26
N TRP A 55 -2.63 0.44 -1.13
CA TRP A 55 -3.11 1.25 -2.25
C TRP A 55 -3.94 0.43 -3.24
N THR A 56 -3.48 -0.77 -3.64
CA THR A 56 -4.20 -1.63 -4.59
C THR A 56 -5.57 -2.03 -4.05
N SER A 57 -5.66 -2.29 -2.75
CA SER A 57 -6.92 -2.60 -2.06
C SER A 57 -7.87 -1.41 -2.07
N ALA A 58 -7.36 -0.20 -1.82
CA ALA A 58 -8.14 1.03 -1.91
C ALA A 58 -8.67 1.25 -3.33
N MET A 59 -7.82 1.13 -4.36
CA MET A 59 -8.23 1.28 -5.77
C MET A 59 -9.30 0.25 -6.17
N SER A 60 -9.17 -1.00 -5.73
CA SER A 60 -10.19 -2.04 -5.95
C SER A 60 -11.54 -1.67 -5.33
N SER A 61 -11.52 -1.13 -4.12
CA SER A 61 -12.73 -0.71 -3.41
C SER A 61 -13.42 0.46 -4.12
N ILE A 62 -12.63 1.44 -4.59
CA ILE A 62 -13.11 2.60 -5.35
C ILE A 62 -13.73 2.14 -6.68
N GLY A 63 -13.06 1.24 -7.41
CA GLY A 63 -13.59 0.66 -8.65
C GLY A 63 -14.92 -0.07 -8.43
N GLY A 64 -15.04 -0.82 -7.33
CA GLY A 64 -16.28 -1.48 -6.92
C GLY A 64 -17.40 -0.49 -6.60
N SER A 65 -17.09 0.61 -5.92
CA SER A 65 -18.05 1.66 -5.57
C SER A 65 -18.63 2.34 -6.81
N LEU A 66 -17.78 2.65 -7.80
CA LEU A 66 -18.21 3.27 -9.07
C LEU A 66 -19.22 2.41 -9.83
N THR A 67 -19.12 1.08 -9.70
CA THR A 67 -20.06 0.16 -10.37
C THR A 67 -21.36 -0.05 -9.59
N SER A 68 -21.33 0.06 -8.25
CA SER A 68 -22.46 -0.29 -7.38
C SER A 68 -23.34 0.91 -6.97
N SER A 69 -22.78 2.11 -6.82
CA SER A 69 -23.51 3.30 -6.34
C SER A 69 -24.30 4.06 -7.42
N GLY A 70 -24.28 3.58 -8.65
CA GLY A 70 -24.88 4.27 -9.79
C GLY A 70 -24.05 5.47 -10.25
N LEU A 71 -24.26 5.84 -11.52
CA LEU A 71 -23.52 6.94 -12.16
C LEU A 71 -24.15 8.28 -11.74
N SER A 72 -23.68 8.86 -10.66
CA SER A 72 -24.07 10.20 -10.19
C SER A 72 -22.85 11.11 -10.07
N LYS A 73 -23.08 12.42 -10.11
CA LYS A 73 -22.01 13.42 -9.89
C LYS A 73 -21.36 13.24 -8.51
N GLU A 74 -22.19 13.08 -7.49
CA GLU A 74 -21.77 12.89 -6.11
C GLU A 74 -20.90 11.62 -5.95
N GLY A 75 -21.31 10.52 -6.59
CA GLY A 75 -20.55 9.26 -6.58
C GLY A 75 -19.18 9.40 -7.25
N LEU A 76 -19.11 10.11 -8.39
CA LEU A 76 -17.83 10.39 -9.06
C LEU A 76 -16.94 11.32 -8.24
N THR A 77 -17.51 12.35 -7.60
CA THR A 77 -16.74 13.26 -6.74
C THR A 77 -16.16 12.49 -5.55
N SER A 78 -16.97 11.67 -4.87
CA SER A 78 -16.49 10.84 -3.77
C SER A 78 -15.36 9.91 -4.22
N ALA A 79 -15.53 9.24 -5.36
CA ALA A 79 -14.49 8.36 -5.88
C ALA A 79 -13.19 9.11 -6.23
N ALA A 80 -13.27 10.33 -6.78
CA ALA A 80 -12.11 11.16 -7.06
C ALA A 80 -11.38 11.60 -5.78
N ASP A 81 -12.13 11.94 -4.73
CA ASP A 81 -11.57 12.29 -3.42
C ASP A 81 -10.91 11.07 -2.75
N ASP A 82 -11.52 9.89 -2.86
CA ASP A 82 -10.96 8.64 -2.35
C ASP A 82 -9.66 8.26 -3.10
N VAL A 83 -9.62 8.42 -4.44
CA VAL A 83 -8.40 8.23 -5.24
C VAL A 83 -7.30 9.19 -4.81
N LYS A 84 -7.65 10.46 -4.62
CA LYS A 84 -6.70 11.48 -4.15
C LYS A 84 -6.11 11.10 -2.80
N SER A 85 -6.94 10.74 -1.84
CA SER A 85 -6.50 10.33 -0.50
C SER A 85 -5.59 9.11 -0.56
N ALA A 86 -5.98 8.06 -1.30
CA ALA A 86 -5.18 6.86 -1.43
C ALA A 86 -3.82 7.11 -2.11
N ASN A 87 -3.77 8.02 -3.10
CA ASN A 87 -2.51 8.40 -3.74
C ASN A 87 -1.62 9.27 -2.84
N GLU A 88 -2.20 10.18 -2.04
CA GLU A 88 -1.45 10.95 -1.04
C GLU A 88 -0.81 10.02 0.00
N ASP A 89 -1.54 9.03 0.50
CA ASP A 89 -1.04 8.01 1.43
C ASP A 89 0.08 7.16 0.80
N LEU A 90 -0.10 6.74 -0.45
CA LEU A 90 0.93 6.01 -1.20
C LEU A 90 2.21 6.84 -1.35
N VAL A 91 2.09 8.08 -1.83
CA VAL A 91 3.24 8.99 -2.03
C VAL A 91 3.95 9.26 -0.71
N ALA A 92 3.21 9.47 0.38
CA ALA A 92 3.78 9.63 1.71
C ALA A 92 4.52 8.36 2.16
N GLY A 93 3.92 7.20 1.96
CA GLY A 93 4.54 5.90 2.25
C GLY A 93 5.84 5.70 1.45
N LEU A 94 5.81 5.89 0.13
CA LEU A 94 6.99 5.77 -0.74
C LEU A 94 8.11 6.74 -0.33
N SER A 95 7.77 7.97 0.00
CA SER A 95 8.73 8.99 0.45
C SER A 95 9.38 8.61 1.78
N GLY A 96 8.62 7.98 2.67
CA GLY A 96 9.08 7.52 3.98
C GLY A 96 10.04 6.33 3.94
N LEU A 97 10.02 5.53 2.87
CA LEU A 97 10.88 4.35 2.73
C LEU A 97 12.36 4.70 2.53
N GLY A 98 12.65 5.87 1.96
CA GLY A 98 14.01 6.19 1.52
C GLY A 98 14.48 5.29 0.37
N LYS A 99 15.78 5.07 0.29
CA LYS A 99 16.38 4.15 -0.70
C LYS A 99 16.73 2.82 -0.02
N PRO A 100 16.62 1.68 -0.73
CA PRO A 100 17.14 0.41 -0.23
C PRO A 100 18.67 0.44 -0.12
N ASP A 101 19.20 -0.35 0.80
CA ASP A 101 20.66 -0.45 1.02
C ASP A 101 21.28 -1.45 0.04
N THR A 102 21.27 -1.10 -1.25
CA THR A 102 21.83 -1.87 -2.36
C THR A 102 22.55 -0.96 -3.33
N GLU A 103 23.36 -1.53 -4.24
CA GLU A 103 24.02 -0.74 -5.31
C GLU A 103 22.98 -0.02 -6.20
N ALA A 104 21.84 -0.66 -6.47
CA ALA A 104 20.73 -0.08 -7.23
C ALA A 104 19.82 0.85 -6.42
N GLY A 105 20.09 1.06 -5.13
CA GLY A 105 19.18 1.77 -4.23
C GLY A 105 18.82 3.18 -4.67
N GLN A 106 19.74 3.91 -5.31
CA GLN A 106 19.44 5.25 -5.82
C GLN A 106 18.52 5.20 -7.04
N GLU A 107 18.69 4.23 -7.93
CA GLU A 107 17.84 4.05 -9.11
C GLU A 107 16.45 3.58 -8.70
N ALA A 108 16.37 2.69 -7.71
CA ALA A 108 15.10 2.27 -7.13
C ALA A 108 14.33 3.46 -6.55
N LYS A 109 15.00 4.32 -5.77
CA LYS A 109 14.38 5.54 -5.27
C LYS A 109 13.88 6.45 -6.39
N ASN A 110 14.69 6.69 -7.42
CA ASN A 110 14.32 7.54 -8.55
C ASN A 110 13.07 6.99 -9.28
N SER A 111 12.97 5.67 -9.43
CA SER A 111 11.80 5.02 -10.03
C SER A 111 10.52 5.22 -9.20
N LEU A 112 10.63 5.18 -7.87
CA LEU A 112 9.50 5.45 -6.96
C LEU A 112 9.13 6.94 -6.93
N ASP A 113 10.10 7.84 -7.01
CA ASP A 113 9.86 9.28 -7.11
C ASP A 113 9.11 9.61 -8.42
N GLN A 114 9.52 8.99 -9.55
CA GLN A 114 8.82 9.12 -10.82
C GLN A 114 7.37 8.60 -10.75
N LEU A 115 7.16 7.40 -10.18
CA LEU A 115 5.82 6.87 -9.96
C LEU A 115 4.96 7.85 -9.15
N SER A 116 5.53 8.45 -8.11
CA SER A 116 4.83 9.43 -7.28
C SER A 116 4.37 10.66 -8.07
N GLU A 117 5.19 11.17 -8.99
CA GLU A 117 4.81 12.30 -9.85
C GLU A 117 3.76 11.91 -10.91
N ASP A 118 3.87 10.71 -11.48
CA ASP A 118 2.91 10.19 -12.44
C ASP A 118 1.52 10.02 -11.78
N LEU A 119 1.47 9.47 -10.56
CA LEU A 119 0.22 9.32 -9.80
C LEU A 119 -0.41 10.66 -9.43
N LYS A 120 0.38 11.68 -9.09
CA LYS A 120 -0.13 13.05 -8.86
C LYS A 120 -0.78 13.61 -10.12
N THR A 121 -0.11 13.44 -11.26
CA THR A 121 -0.62 13.91 -12.56
C THR A 121 -1.94 13.20 -12.92
N ASP A 122 -2.00 11.90 -12.73
CA ASP A 122 -3.20 11.12 -13.01
C ASP A 122 -4.35 11.44 -12.02
N THR A 123 -4.04 11.74 -10.76
CA THR A 123 -5.03 12.25 -9.79
C THR A 123 -5.66 13.56 -10.27
N GLN A 124 -4.85 14.52 -10.73
CA GLN A 124 -5.35 15.79 -11.27
C GLN A 124 -6.25 15.55 -12.48
N LYS A 125 -5.87 14.66 -13.39
CA LYS A 125 -6.67 14.31 -14.55
C LYS A 125 -8.05 13.72 -14.19
N ILE A 126 -8.12 12.90 -13.13
CA ILE A 126 -9.38 12.40 -12.60
C ILE A 126 -10.22 13.56 -12.04
N GLN A 127 -9.62 14.43 -11.22
CA GLN A 127 -10.30 15.57 -10.63
C GLN A 127 -10.87 16.51 -11.71
N ASP A 128 -10.06 16.87 -12.72
CA ASP A 128 -10.48 17.73 -13.84
C ASP A 128 -11.65 17.11 -14.61
N ALA A 129 -11.63 15.81 -14.86
CA ALA A 129 -12.72 15.11 -15.54
C ALA A 129 -14.02 15.12 -14.72
N VAL A 130 -13.90 14.95 -13.41
CA VAL A 130 -15.05 14.96 -12.49
C VAL A 130 -15.59 16.38 -12.30
N ASP A 131 -14.74 17.38 -12.13
CA ASP A 131 -15.15 18.79 -11.97
C ASP A 131 -15.86 19.32 -13.21
N GLY A 132 -15.38 18.94 -14.40
CA GLY A 132 -16.00 19.26 -15.67
C GLY A 132 -17.33 18.55 -15.94
N ALA A 133 -17.67 17.50 -15.17
CA ALA A 133 -18.88 16.72 -15.37
C ALA A 133 -20.15 17.50 -14.91
N THR A 134 -20.94 17.98 -15.86
CA THR A 134 -22.21 18.67 -15.61
C THR A 134 -23.39 17.87 -16.14
N GLY A 135 -24.37 17.65 -15.29
CA GLY A 135 -25.57 16.85 -15.62
C GLY A 135 -25.21 15.39 -15.97
N LEU A 136 -26.21 14.62 -16.37
CA LEU A 136 -26.03 13.19 -16.68
C LEU A 136 -25.05 12.95 -17.85
N SER A 137 -25.10 13.77 -18.89
CA SER A 137 -24.20 13.65 -20.04
C SER A 137 -22.74 13.85 -19.63
N GLY A 138 -22.45 14.84 -18.78
CA GLY A 138 -21.10 15.06 -18.26
C GLY A 138 -20.59 13.91 -17.42
N VAL A 139 -21.45 13.37 -16.55
CA VAL A 139 -21.13 12.16 -15.74
C VAL A 139 -20.77 10.98 -16.64
N LEU A 140 -21.60 10.68 -17.65
CA LEU A 140 -21.35 9.59 -18.59
C LEU A 140 -20.05 9.78 -19.39
N SER A 141 -19.63 11.03 -19.64
CA SER A 141 -18.36 11.34 -20.31
C SER A 141 -17.15 11.23 -19.39
N ALA A 142 -17.29 11.51 -18.11
CA ALA A 142 -16.21 11.45 -17.11
C ALA A 142 -15.86 10.01 -16.72
N VAL A 143 -16.83 9.11 -16.62
CA VAL A 143 -16.61 7.70 -16.21
C VAL A 143 -15.51 6.99 -17.00
N PRO A 144 -15.51 6.99 -18.35
CA PRO A 144 -14.43 6.35 -19.10
C PRO A 144 -13.05 7.00 -18.85
N VAL A 145 -12.99 8.31 -18.61
CA VAL A 145 -11.73 8.98 -18.27
C VAL A 145 -11.21 8.50 -16.93
N VAL A 146 -12.07 8.47 -15.91
CA VAL A 146 -11.71 7.98 -14.56
C VAL A 146 -11.24 6.53 -14.65
N THR A 147 -12.02 5.65 -15.29
CA THR A 147 -11.68 4.22 -15.40
C THR A 147 -10.37 3.99 -16.17
N ALA A 148 -10.17 4.68 -17.29
CA ALA A 148 -8.93 4.58 -18.06
C ALA A 148 -7.72 5.07 -17.25
N THR A 149 -7.88 6.16 -16.49
CA THR A 149 -6.79 6.71 -15.66
C THR A 149 -6.46 5.77 -14.51
N LEU A 150 -7.44 5.17 -13.83
CA LEU A 150 -7.20 4.15 -12.80
C LEU A 150 -6.46 2.93 -13.37
N THR A 151 -6.81 2.49 -14.57
CA THR A 151 -6.10 1.41 -15.28
C THR A 151 -4.65 1.80 -15.57
N THR A 152 -4.42 3.05 -15.98
CA THR A 152 -3.07 3.59 -16.22
C THR A 152 -2.24 3.58 -14.94
N MET A 153 -2.78 4.07 -13.83
CA MET A 153 -2.11 4.04 -12.52
C MET A 153 -1.71 2.61 -12.10
N GLY A 154 -2.62 1.65 -12.27
CA GLY A 154 -2.32 0.24 -12.00
C GLY A 154 -1.18 -0.31 -12.88
N SER A 155 -1.17 0.06 -14.16
CA SER A 155 -0.11 -0.34 -15.09
C SER A 155 1.23 0.30 -14.77
N GLN A 156 1.26 1.57 -14.38
CA GLN A 156 2.47 2.29 -13.94
C GLN A 156 3.06 1.62 -12.69
N LEU A 157 2.21 1.30 -11.71
CA LEU A 157 2.63 0.58 -10.51
C LEU A 157 3.27 -0.76 -10.85
N SER A 158 2.59 -1.57 -11.66
CA SER A 158 3.10 -2.89 -12.08
C SER A 158 4.42 -2.78 -12.85
N SER A 159 4.53 -1.81 -13.76
CA SER A 159 5.76 -1.59 -14.53
C SER A 159 6.92 -1.11 -13.64
N THR A 160 6.63 -0.23 -12.69
CA THR A 160 7.63 0.24 -11.72
C THR A 160 8.12 -0.91 -10.87
N PHE A 161 7.21 -1.73 -10.33
CA PHE A 161 7.58 -2.89 -9.51
C PHE A 161 8.46 -3.89 -10.29
N GLN A 162 8.07 -4.27 -11.51
CA GLN A 162 8.87 -5.13 -12.39
C GLN A 162 10.23 -4.50 -12.73
N GLY A 163 10.28 -3.17 -12.90
CA GLY A 163 11.51 -2.43 -13.11
C GLY A 163 12.45 -2.55 -11.90
N LEU A 164 11.92 -2.42 -10.68
CA LEU A 164 12.69 -2.55 -9.45
C LEU A 164 13.34 -3.94 -9.30
N GLU A 165 12.63 -5.00 -9.68
CA GLU A 165 13.16 -6.38 -9.67
C GLU A 165 14.35 -6.57 -10.64
N GLN A 166 14.41 -5.76 -11.71
CA GLN A 166 15.41 -5.85 -12.76
C GLN A 166 16.59 -4.90 -12.59
N LEU A 167 16.48 -3.89 -11.69
CA LEU A 167 17.54 -2.90 -11.48
C LEU A 167 18.81 -3.47 -10.91
N ASP A 168 18.71 -4.53 -10.13
CA ASP A 168 19.83 -5.05 -9.36
C ASP A 168 20.46 -6.27 -10.03
N ALA A 169 21.63 -6.06 -10.62
CA ALA A 169 22.41 -7.11 -11.27
C ALA A 169 22.82 -8.26 -10.33
N LYS A 170 22.86 -8.03 -9.02
CA LYS A 170 23.15 -9.04 -7.99
C LYS A 170 21.91 -9.78 -7.51
N GLY A 171 20.74 -9.26 -7.79
CA GLY A 171 19.48 -9.86 -7.40
C GLY A 171 19.05 -9.59 -5.96
N GLU A 172 19.75 -8.71 -5.21
CA GLU A 172 19.45 -8.43 -3.79
C GLU A 172 18.04 -7.91 -3.58
N LEU A 173 17.56 -7.00 -4.47
CA LEU A 173 16.18 -6.50 -4.44
C LEU A 173 15.17 -7.58 -4.80
N LYS A 174 15.46 -8.36 -5.84
CA LYS A 174 14.61 -9.48 -6.25
C LYS A 174 14.45 -10.49 -5.14
N ASP A 175 15.56 -10.92 -4.54
CA ASP A 175 15.54 -11.86 -3.41
C ASP A 175 14.77 -11.30 -2.21
N ALA A 176 14.90 -9.99 -1.93
CA ALA A 176 14.16 -9.33 -0.88
C ALA A 176 12.63 -9.32 -1.14
N PHE A 177 12.21 -9.08 -2.39
CA PHE A 177 10.80 -9.15 -2.79
C PHE A 177 10.25 -10.58 -2.70
N GLU A 178 11.00 -11.58 -3.16
CA GLU A 178 10.59 -12.99 -3.09
C GLU A 178 10.45 -13.50 -1.64
N GLN A 179 11.25 -12.98 -0.71
CA GLN A 179 11.18 -13.31 0.71
C GLN A 179 10.07 -12.57 1.45
N SER A 180 9.63 -11.42 0.95
CA SER A 180 8.59 -10.61 1.59
C SER A 180 7.22 -11.27 1.46
N SER A 181 6.54 -11.47 2.60
CA SER A 181 5.16 -11.97 2.60
C SER A 181 4.19 -10.96 1.98
N ALA A 182 4.39 -9.66 2.20
CA ALA A 182 3.53 -8.61 1.65
C ALA A 182 3.62 -8.53 0.12
N CYS A 183 4.79 -8.84 -0.48
CA CYS A 183 4.95 -8.83 -1.92
C CYS A 183 4.20 -9.95 -2.63
N LYS A 184 3.98 -11.08 -1.96
CA LYS A 184 3.21 -12.21 -2.52
C LYS A 184 1.74 -11.84 -2.75
N ASP A 185 1.22 -10.88 -2.00
CA ASP A 185 -0.16 -10.39 -2.15
C ASP A 185 -0.31 -9.40 -3.32
N LEU A 186 0.81 -8.90 -3.88
CA LEU A 186 0.83 -8.02 -5.05
C LEU A 186 0.76 -8.78 -6.37
N VAL A 187 1.14 -10.06 -6.39
CA VAL A 187 1.10 -10.88 -7.59
C VAL A 187 -0.35 -11.30 -7.85
N PRO A 188 -0.97 -10.89 -8.98
CA PRO A 188 -2.32 -11.35 -9.30
C PRO A 188 -2.33 -12.88 -9.39
N PRO A 189 -3.33 -13.56 -8.82
CA PRO A 189 -3.46 -15.00 -8.99
C PRO A 189 -3.66 -15.30 -10.47
N GLY A 190 -2.62 -15.78 -11.16
CA GLY A 190 -2.71 -16.22 -12.54
C GLY A 190 -1.76 -15.54 -13.55
N SER A 191 -0.68 -14.88 -13.10
CA SER A 191 0.42 -14.45 -13.99
C SER A 191 1.46 -15.56 -14.19
#